data_4ed727111179e00de0fcad62f9c08844
#
_entry.id   4ed727111179e00de0fcad62f9c08844
#
_cell.length_a   1.000
_cell.length_b   1.000
_cell.length_c   1.000
_cell.angle_alpha   90.00
_cell.angle_beta   90.00
_cell.angle_gamma   90.00
#
_symmetry.space_group_name_H-M   'P 1'
#
loop_
_entity.id
_entity.type
_entity.pdbx_description
1 polymer ?
#
loop_
_entity_poly.entity_id
_entity_poly.type
_entity_poly.pdbx_seq_one_letter_code
_entity_poly.pdbx_strand_id
1 'polypeptide(L)'
;MAMALWRGLRRHPLVVVNALLLVGLAIVAAWRHTPALWADSPVPADLFMQSVATEDGGLGWSQLCPDLQVQLPRTVLEQQTQLQRTTQGQMGVALKIDHVGDRPRPTGGEIRFYIATARATDGSTGQKTYVVKTQASGCVESVS
;
A
#
# COMPACT_ATOMS: atom_id res chain seq x y z
N MET A 1 24.77 43.30 10.48
CA MET A 1 25.85 42.31 10.29
C MET A 1 25.74 41.45 9.00
N ALA A 2 24.65 41.51 8.24
CA ALA A 2 24.45 40.70 7.02
C ALA A 2 25.16 41.21 5.74
N MET A 3 25.58 42.50 5.67
CA MET A 3 26.20 43.07 4.46
C MET A 3 27.70 42.77 4.29
N ALA A 4 28.39 42.29 5.32
CA ALA A 4 29.84 42.04 5.25
C ALA A 4 30.16 40.68 4.61
N LEU A 5 29.26 39.71 4.70
CA LEU A 5 29.41 38.36 4.13
C LEU A 5 29.31 38.34 2.59
N TRP A 6 28.58 39.29 2.00
CA TRP A 6 28.34 39.33 0.54
C TRP A 6 29.54 39.84 -0.27
N ARG A 7 30.44 40.64 0.33
CA ARG A 7 31.65 41.15 -0.38
C ARG A 7 32.78 40.13 -0.49
N GLY A 8 32.81 39.11 0.40
CA GLY A 8 33.80 38.02 0.34
C GLY A 8 33.52 37.01 -0.75
N LEU A 9 32.22 36.77 -1.04
CA LEU A 9 31.78 35.74 -2.00
C LEU A 9 32.11 36.06 -3.47
N ARG A 10 32.24 37.36 -3.82
CA ARG A 10 32.55 37.78 -5.21
C ARG A 10 34.01 37.52 -5.62
N ARG A 11 34.92 37.25 -4.68
CA ARG A 11 36.35 37.06 -4.98
C ARG A 11 36.74 35.63 -5.34
N HIS A 12 35.83 34.64 -5.13
CA HIS A 12 36.13 33.26 -5.43
C HIS A 12 34.96 32.60 -6.18
N PRO A 13 34.83 32.83 -7.49
CA PRO A 13 33.71 32.28 -8.27
C PRO A 13 33.64 30.76 -8.21
N LEU A 14 34.77 30.07 -8.07
CA LEU A 14 34.83 28.60 -7.93
C LEU A 14 34.18 28.11 -6.62
N VAL A 15 34.31 28.87 -5.53
CA VAL A 15 33.68 28.53 -4.24
C VAL A 15 32.17 28.66 -4.32
N VAL A 16 31.67 29.68 -5.01
CA VAL A 16 30.22 29.89 -5.20
C VAL A 16 29.63 28.79 -6.09
N VAL A 17 30.31 28.39 -7.17
CA VAL A 17 29.87 27.30 -8.06
C VAL A 17 29.84 25.99 -7.31
N ASN A 18 30.88 25.65 -6.53
CA ASN A 18 30.90 24.43 -5.74
C ASN A 18 29.80 24.42 -4.64
N ALA A 19 29.56 25.55 -3.98
CA ALA A 19 28.48 25.63 -2.98
C ALA A 19 27.09 25.42 -3.62
N LEU A 20 26.85 26.00 -4.79
CA LEU A 20 25.60 25.82 -5.54
C LEU A 20 25.45 24.37 -6.04
N LEU A 21 26.53 23.74 -6.48
CA LEU A 21 26.52 22.31 -6.87
C LEU A 21 26.22 21.39 -5.68
N LEU A 22 26.81 21.64 -4.50
CA LEU A 22 26.53 20.87 -3.28
C LEU A 22 25.10 21.05 -2.79
N VAL A 23 24.56 22.26 -2.84
CA VAL A 23 23.16 22.54 -2.49
C VAL A 23 22.23 21.85 -3.50
N GLY A 24 22.53 21.92 -4.80
CA GLY A 24 21.76 21.21 -5.83
C GLY A 24 21.75 19.69 -5.63
N LEU A 25 22.91 19.10 -5.32
CA LEU A 25 23.04 17.67 -5.00
C LEU A 25 22.30 17.28 -3.72
N ALA A 26 22.34 18.13 -2.69
CA ALA A 26 21.60 17.90 -1.45
C ALA A 26 20.08 17.94 -1.66
N ILE A 27 19.58 18.87 -2.51
CA ILE A 27 18.17 18.93 -2.87
C ILE A 27 17.75 17.68 -3.65
N VAL A 28 18.53 17.24 -4.64
CA VAL A 28 18.23 16.01 -5.41
C VAL A 28 18.30 14.78 -4.53
N ALA A 29 19.25 14.70 -3.60
CA ALA A 29 19.32 13.62 -2.63
C ALA A 29 18.14 13.63 -1.66
N ALA A 30 17.73 14.81 -1.16
CA ALA A 30 16.54 14.95 -0.32
C ALA A 30 15.27 14.53 -1.08
N TRP A 31 15.14 14.86 -2.36
CA TRP A 31 14.01 14.42 -3.20
C TRP A 31 14.00 12.89 -3.43
N ARG A 32 15.14 12.25 -3.50
CA ARG A 32 15.24 10.78 -3.61
C ARG A 32 15.01 10.05 -2.28
N HIS A 33 15.25 10.73 -1.16
CA HIS A 33 15.11 10.16 0.18
C HIS A 33 13.89 10.66 0.95
N THR A 34 13.10 11.61 0.42
CA THR A 34 11.76 11.82 0.94
C THR A 34 10.97 10.56 0.59
N PRO A 35 10.61 9.70 1.57
CA PRO A 35 9.53 8.76 1.34
C PRO A 35 8.40 9.62 0.84
N ALA A 36 7.81 9.23 -0.31
CA ALA A 36 6.79 10.01 -0.98
C ALA A 36 5.76 10.46 0.05
N LEU A 37 5.82 11.74 0.46
CA LEU A 37 4.81 12.38 1.31
C LEU A 37 3.45 12.47 0.59
N TRP A 38 3.46 12.01 -0.65
CA TRP A 38 2.35 11.69 -1.54
C TRP A 38 2.29 10.16 -1.75
N ALA A 39 2.57 9.38 -0.69
CA ALA A 39 2.14 7.99 -0.71
C ALA A 39 0.65 8.06 -0.98
N ASP A 40 0.25 7.61 -2.17
CA ASP A 40 -1.12 7.53 -2.62
C ASP A 40 -1.94 7.00 -1.47
N SER A 41 -3.07 7.64 -1.19
CA SER A 41 -4.01 7.13 -0.19
C SER A 41 -4.16 5.65 -0.47
N PRO A 42 -4.05 4.78 0.56
CA PRO A 42 -4.02 3.35 0.33
C PRO A 42 -5.23 2.95 -0.50
N VAL A 43 -4.97 2.31 -1.65
CA VAL A 43 -6.00 1.92 -2.61
C VAL A 43 -6.96 0.94 -1.93
N PRO A 44 -8.28 1.08 -2.09
CA PRO A 44 -9.26 0.19 -1.45
C PRO A 44 -8.99 -1.30 -1.63
N ALA A 45 -8.46 -1.72 -2.78
CA ALA A 45 -8.07 -3.11 -3.01
C ALA A 45 -6.91 -3.56 -2.09
N ASP A 46 -5.92 -2.69 -1.84
CA ASP A 46 -4.81 -2.99 -0.93
C ASP A 46 -5.31 -3.06 0.52
N LEU A 47 -6.20 -2.13 0.92
CA LEU A 47 -6.83 -2.15 2.25
C LEU A 47 -7.69 -3.41 2.43
N PHE A 48 -8.42 -3.82 1.38
CA PHE A 48 -9.17 -5.07 1.42
C PHE A 48 -8.24 -6.27 1.62
N MET A 49 -7.15 -6.37 0.87
CA MET A 49 -6.19 -7.45 1.01
C MET A 49 -5.43 -7.38 2.34
N GLN A 50 -5.15 -6.18 2.85
CA GLN A 50 -4.65 -6.00 4.22
C GLN A 50 -5.62 -6.57 5.25
N SER A 51 -6.94 -6.32 5.08
CA SER A 51 -7.95 -6.86 5.98
C SER A 51 -7.99 -8.39 5.99
N VAL A 52 -7.72 -9.02 4.84
CA VAL A 52 -7.56 -10.49 4.75
C VAL A 52 -6.34 -10.96 5.53
N ALA A 53 -5.21 -10.24 5.41
CA ALA A 53 -3.97 -10.58 6.12
C ALA A 53 -4.07 -10.38 7.64
N THR A 54 -4.81 -9.35 8.08
CA THR A 54 -5.00 -9.00 9.50
C THR A 54 -6.27 -9.60 10.10
N GLU A 55 -7.07 -10.30 9.29
CA GLU A 55 -8.37 -10.87 9.69
C GLU A 55 -9.31 -9.82 10.29
N ASP A 56 -9.36 -8.63 9.66
CA ASP A 56 -10.22 -7.53 10.03
C ASP A 56 -11.42 -7.41 9.08
N GLY A 57 -12.51 -8.09 9.41
CA GLY A 57 -13.73 -8.11 8.60
C GLY A 57 -14.37 -6.72 8.46
N GLY A 58 -14.23 -5.86 9.46
CA GLY A 58 -14.76 -4.49 9.42
C GLY A 58 -14.02 -3.62 8.41
N LEU A 59 -12.68 -3.68 8.40
CA LEU A 59 -11.85 -3.01 7.41
C LEU A 59 -12.18 -3.51 6.00
N GLY A 60 -12.22 -4.84 5.80
CA GLY A 60 -12.55 -5.44 4.51
C GLY A 60 -13.90 -5.00 4.00
N TRP A 61 -14.94 -5.04 4.84
CA TRP A 61 -16.28 -4.64 4.49
C TRP A 61 -16.36 -3.17 4.03
N SER A 62 -15.63 -2.27 4.68
CA SER A 62 -15.63 -0.85 4.34
C SER A 62 -15.04 -0.55 2.94
N GLN A 63 -14.28 -1.48 2.35
CA GLN A 63 -13.71 -1.34 1.01
C GLN A 63 -14.63 -1.87 -0.09
N LEU A 64 -15.68 -2.62 0.24
CA LEU A 64 -16.61 -3.19 -0.74
C LEU A 64 -17.49 -2.11 -1.37
N CYS A 65 -17.87 -2.32 -2.64
CA CYS A 65 -18.87 -1.49 -3.28
C CYS A 65 -20.25 -1.64 -2.59
N PRO A 66 -21.09 -0.60 -2.62
CA PRO A 66 -22.40 -0.61 -1.94
C PRO A 66 -23.27 -1.83 -2.25
N ASP A 67 -23.25 -2.29 -3.50
CA ASP A 67 -24.03 -3.46 -3.93
C ASP A 67 -23.56 -4.74 -3.23
N LEU A 68 -22.25 -4.90 -3.01
CA LEU A 68 -21.70 -6.01 -2.25
C LEU A 68 -21.94 -5.85 -0.76
N GLN A 69 -21.92 -4.64 -0.22
CA GLN A 69 -22.22 -4.39 1.19
C GLN A 69 -23.65 -4.77 1.54
N VAL A 70 -24.60 -4.57 0.60
CA VAL A 70 -26.00 -5.01 0.77
C VAL A 70 -26.11 -6.55 0.76
N GLN A 71 -25.35 -7.21 -0.12
CA GLN A 71 -25.39 -8.68 -0.25
C GLN A 71 -24.64 -9.38 0.88
N LEU A 72 -23.61 -8.77 1.40
CA LEU A 72 -22.75 -9.31 2.46
C LEU A 72 -22.79 -8.38 3.68
N PRO A 73 -23.68 -8.62 4.64
CA PRO A 73 -23.76 -7.83 5.87
C PRO A 73 -22.42 -7.82 6.61
N ARG A 74 -22.07 -6.67 7.18
CA ARG A 74 -20.82 -6.49 7.92
C ARG A 74 -20.61 -7.55 9.01
N THR A 75 -21.66 -7.86 9.75
CA THR A 75 -21.64 -8.85 10.83
C THR A 75 -21.25 -10.25 10.34
N VAL A 76 -21.68 -10.62 9.12
CA VAL A 76 -21.33 -11.93 8.53
C VAL A 76 -19.83 -11.99 8.23
N LEU A 77 -19.28 -10.93 7.63
CA LEU A 77 -17.86 -10.88 7.32
C LEU A 77 -17.00 -10.85 8.59
N GLU A 78 -17.40 -10.09 9.60
CA GLU A 78 -16.73 -10.05 10.91
C GLU A 78 -16.75 -11.41 11.61
N GLN A 79 -17.86 -12.14 11.57
CA GLN A 79 -17.93 -13.49 12.12
C GLN A 79 -17.04 -14.49 11.36
N GLN A 80 -17.02 -14.42 10.03
CA GLN A 80 -16.16 -15.29 9.22
C GLN A 80 -14.68 -15.03 9.51
N THR A 81 -14.26 -13.78 9.58
CA THR A 81 -12.87 -13.43 9.89
C THR A 81 -12.49 -13.80 11.32
N GLN A 82 -13.42 -13.72 12.27
CA GLN A 82 -13.18 -14.17 13.65
C GLN A 82 -12.98 -15.69 13.73
N LEU A 83 -13.78 -16.47 13.01
CA LEU A 83 -13.61 -17.93 12.91
C LEU A 83 -12.27 -18.27 12.25
N GLN A 84 -11.90 -17.57 11.17
CA GLN A 84 -10.63 -17.76 10.48
C GLN A 84 -9.45 -17.47 11.41
N ARG A 85 -9.48 -16.35 12.14
CA ARG A 85 -8.47 -15.96 13.14
C ARG A 85 -8.29 -17.05 14.19
N THR A 86 -9.37 -17.58 14.73
CA THR A 86 -9.31 -18.65 15.72
C THR A 86 -8.66 -19.92 15.14
N THR A 87 -9.06 -20.30 13.93
CA THR A 87 -8.53 -21.50 13.26
C THR A 87 -7.08 -21.35 12.88
N GLN A 88 -6.69 -20.22 12.30
CA GLN A 88 -5.30 -19.95 11.91
C GLN A 88 -4.40 -19.82 13.13
N GLY A 89 -4.88 -19.16 14.19
CA GLY A 89 -4.16 -19.06 15.45
C GLY A 89 -3.88 -20.42 16.08
N GLN A 90 -4.84 -21.34 16.04
CA GLN A 90 -4.65 -22.71 16.51
C GLN A 90 -3.64 -23.51 15.68
N MET A 91 -3.59 -23.27 14.37
CA MET A 91 -2.65 -23.93 13.45
C MET A 91 -1.30 -23.23 13.37
N GLY A 92 -1.14 -22.05 13.99
CA GLY A 92 0.09 -21.27 13.93
C GLY A 92 0.47 -20.84 12.51
N VAL A 93 -0.53 -20.48 11.69
CA VAL A 93 -0.32 -20.06 10.30
C VAL A 93 -0.09 -18.55 10.24
N ALA A 94 1.02 -18.16 9.61
CA ALA A 94 1.29 -16.77 9.25
C ALA A 94 0.93 -16.54 7.77
N LEU A 95 0.18 -15.47 7.49
CA LEU A 95 -0.25 -15.09 6.15
C LEU A 95 0.52 -13.83 5.71
N LYS A 96 1.17 -13.91 4.54
CA LYS A 96 1.78 -12.78 3.85
C LYS A 96 1.08 -12.56 2.52
N ILE A 97 0.75 -11.31 2.18
CA ILE A 97 0.11 -10.96 0.92
C ILE A 97 1.02 -9.98 0.17
N ASP A 98 1.36 -10.34 -1.05
CA ASP A 98 2.19 -9.54 -1.94
C ASP A 98 1.35 -9.11 -3.15
N HIS A 99 1.34 -7.80 -3.46
CA HIS A 99 0.79 -7.28 -4.69
C HIS A 99 1.76 -7.56 -5.84
N VAL A 100 1.27 -8.10 -6.95
CA VAL A 100 2.11 -8.57 -8.05
C VAL A 100 1.85 -7.89 -9.39
N GLY A 101 0.80 -7.11 -9.51
CA GLY A 101 0.54 -6.32 -10.72
C GLY A 101 -0.88 -5.80 -10.85
N ASP A 102 -1.06 -4.88 -11.80
CA ASP A 102 -2.32 -4.22 -12.09
C ASP A 102 -2.66 -4.27 -13.58
N ARG A 103 -3.95 -4.23 -13.88
CA ARG A 103 -4.46 -4.08 -15.22
C ARG A 103 -5.65 -3.12 -15.23
N PRO A 104 -5.62 -2.02 -16.02
CA PRO A 104 -6.76 -1.12 -16.14
C PRO A 104 -7.93 -1.81 -16.81
N ARG A 105 -9.15 -1.40 -16.45
CA ARG A 105 -10.40 -1.90 -17.05
C ARG A 105 -10.97 -0.86 -18.02
N PRO A 106 -11.49 -1.29 -19.19
CA PRO A 106 -12.13 -0.36 -20.15
C PRO A 106 -13.33 0.38 -19.56
N THR A 107 -14.02 -0.22 -18.58
CA THR A 107 -15.18 0.35 -17.87
C THR A 107 -14.82 1.27 -16.72
N GLY A 108 -13.54 1.58 -16.54
CA GLY A 108 -13.00 2.25 -15.35
C GLY A 108 -12.71 1.28 -14.22
N GLY A 109 -11.89 1.75 -13.26
CA GLY A 109 -11.33 0.89 -12.23
C GLY A 109 -10.18 0.02 -12.74
N GLU A 110 -9.80 -0.95 -11.95
CA GLU A 110 -8.64 -1.81 -12.23
C GLU A 110 -8.85 -3.26 -11.76
N ILE A 111 -8.03 -4.13 -12.29
CA ILE A 111 -7.87 -5.51 -11.81
C ILE A 111 -6.52 -5.59 -11.16
N ARG A 112 -6.46 -5.95 -9.88
CA ARG A 112 -5.24 -6.12 -9.11
C ARG A 112 -5.00 -7.59 -8.80
N PHE A 113 -3.75 -8.00 -8.90
CA PHE A 113 -3.32 -9.38 -8.66
C PHE A 113 -2.48 -9.45 -7.39
N TYR A 114 -2.82 -10.39 -6.52
CA TYR A 114 -2.11 -10.63 -5.28
C TYR A 114 -1.76 -12.10 -5.12
N ILE A 115 -0.64 -12.38 -4.47
CA ILE A 115 -0.26 -13.71 -4.02
C ILE A 115 -0.28 -13.72 -2.50
N ALA A 116 -1.14 -14.55 -1.93
CA ALA A 116 -1.14 -14.84 -0.51
C ALA A 116 -0.30 -16.09 -0.25
N THR A 117 0.69 -15.98 0.60
CA THR A 117 1.55 -17.08 1.04
C THR A 117 1.25 -17.37 2.50
N ALA A 118 0.71 -18.55 2.78
CA ALA A 118 0.51 -19.08 4.12
C ALA A 118 1.72 -19.93 4.52
N ARG A 119 2.25 -19.72 5.71
CA ARG A 119 3.33 -20.50 6.29
C ARG A 119 2.89 -21.05 7.65
N ALA A 120 2.90 -22.35 7.80
CA ALA A 120 2.63 -23.01 9.06
C ALA A 120 3.91 -23.16 9.90
N THR A 121 3.73 -23.44 11.20
CA THR A 121 4.86 -23.60 12.16
C THR A 121 5.74 -24.80 11.86
N ASP A 122 5.22 -25.82 11.16
CA ASP A 122 5.99 -26.98 10.69
C ASP A 122 6.87 -26.69 9.47
N GLY A 123 6.83 -25.43 8.96
CA GLY A 123 7.58 -24.99 7.78
C GLY A 123 6.85 -25.25 6.46
N SER A 124 5.69 -25.91 6.45
CA SER A 124 4.89 -26.06 5.24
C SER A 124 4.39 -24.70 4.74
N THR A 125 4.30 -24.57 3.41
CA THR A 125 3.86 -23.33 2.76
C THR A 125 2.79 -23.64 1.72
N GLY A 126 1.76 -22.77 1.67
CA GLY A 126 0.75 -22.79 0.63
C GLY A 126 0.63 -21.43 -0.02
N GLN A 127 0.28 -21.38 -1.30
CA GLN A 127 0.05 -20.12 -2.01
C GLN A 127 -1.32 -20.13 -2.67
N LYS A 128 -1.94 -18.94 -2.68
CA LYS A 128 -3.20 -18.68 -3.39
C LYS A 128 -3.09 -17.33 -4.08
N THR A 129 -3.53 -17.28 -5.34
CA THR A 129 -3.66 -16.03 -6.08
C THR A 129 -5.05 -15.45 -5.85
N TYR A 130 -5.10 -14.14 -5.61
CA TYR A 130 -6.35 -13.38 -5.54
C TYR A 130 -6.38 -12.37 -6.68
N VAL A 131 -7.54 -12.25 -7.29
CA VAL A 131 -7.82 -11.25 -8.33
C VAL A 131 -8.90 -10.32 -7.78
N VAL A 132 -8.52 -9.08 -7.49
CA VAL A 132 -9.42 -8.05 -6.96
C VAL A 132 -9.81 -7.11 -8.08
N LYS A 133 -11.11 -6.97 -8.34
CA LYS A 133 -11.63 -6.00 -9.32
C LYS A 133 -12.22 -4.81 -8.58
N THR A 134 -11.88 -3.61 -9.03
CA THR A 134 -12.44 -2.37 -8.51
C THR A 134 -13.29 -1.67 -9.56
N GLN A 135 -14.25 -0.87 -9.11
CA GLN A 135 -14.98 0.08 -9.95
C GLN A 135 -14.18 1.37 -10.14
N ALA A 136 -14.64 2.25 -11.04
CA ALA A 136 -14.06 3.58 -11.26
C ALA A 136 -14.03 4.45 -9.98
N SER A 137 -14.96 4.21 -9.05
CA SER A 137 -14.99 4.82 -7.71
C SER A 137 -13.89 4.33 -6.77
N GLY A 138 -13.15 3.27 -7.16
CA GLY A 138 -12.11 2.63 -6.38
C GLY A 138 -12.60 1.49 -5.47
N CYS A 139 -13.90 1.37 -5.18
CA CYS A 139 -14.41 0.32 -4.31
C CYS A 139 -14.23 -1.09 -4.92
N VAL A 140 -14.12 -2.10 -4.06
CA VAL A 140 -13.97 -3.51 -4.46
C VAL A 140 -15.31 -4.06 -4.95
N GLU A 141 -15.33 -4.50 -6.21
CA GLU A 141 -16.50 -5.06 -6.89
C GLU A 141 -16.54 -6.59 -6.80
N SER A 142 -15.39 -7.24 -6.87
CA SER A 142 -15.30 -8.70 -6.75
C SER A 142 -13.92 -9.16 -6.36
N VAL A 143 -13.86 -10.34 -5.73
CA VAL A 143 -12.62 -11.04 -5.36
C VAL A 143 -12.76 -12.50 -5.74
N SER A 144 -11.76 -13.05 -6.42
CA SER A 144 -11.73 -14.45 -6.86
C SER A 144 -10.34 -15.09 -6.67
#